data_c00c59f95e0518f614b705875ba0ea68
#
_entry.id   c00c59f95e0518f614b705875ba0ea68
#
_cell.length_a   1.000
_cell.length_b   1.000
_cell.length_c   1.000
_cell.angle_alpha   90.00
_cell.angle_beta   90.00
_cell.angle_gamma   90.00
#
_symmetry.space_group_name_H-M   'P 1'
#
loop_
_entity.id
_entity.type
_entity.pdbx_description
1 polymer ?
#
loop_
_entity_poly.entity_id
_entity_poly.type
_entity_poly.pdbx_seq_one_letter_code
_entity_poly.pdbx_strand_id
1 'polypeptide(L)'
;MSYNAIMKVYLKALQNQYKNAMNSGQYTAELSYRMPLDAMEKALAREFNPNEEIDVILEPTTQGRVGRPDWRIHNKQTMGIYGYIEGKGLSEEEFDTKPYTAQIEKYLTLGHKLIITDGLEFVFCMSKNSEPTVISIIEKDKMHTKDWSAQTLNPRFEVYMREFFKNPSAQQMNEAKLVELVAVRTRMLADDILELANIPVEEAMNDNEREVIILLQQMRKLVYNHNDLKLRTADVFADFTAQVIMFCLLYAHRVLCLPEDTPAEKERKIIAYIREDLSEGEALTPFRNLMLYLRDHSDNNFFINQRIDECIKFLSFIKMTDQQLVNPDYHQLFELFMSKYDAKSRF
;
A
#
# COMPACT_ATOMS: atom_id res chain seq x y z
N MET A 1 -1.97 -26.66 3.69
CA MET A 1 -0.96 -27.09 4.73
C MET A 1 -1.43 -26.47 6.04
N SER A 2 -1.50 -27.21 7.15
CA SER A 2 -1.95 -26.60 8.42
C SER A 2 -0.95 -25.60 8.98
N TYR A 3 -1.43 -24.65 9.80
CA TYR A 3 -0.59 -23.66 10.48
C TYR A 3 0.67 -24.27 11.12
N ASN A 4 0.50 -25.32 11.93
CA ASN A 4 1.62 -25.97 12.61
C ASN A 4 2.65 -26.57 11.64
N ALA A 5 2.21 -27.08 10.50
CA ALA A 5 3.11 -27.61 9.48
C ALA A 5 3.89 -26.49 8.79
N ILE A 6 3.23 -25.36 8.52
CA ILE A 6 3.88 -24.16 7.95
C ILE A 6 4.96 -23.65 8.89
N MET A 7 4.64 -23.48 10.17
CA MET A 7 5.57 -22.96 11.17
C MET A 7 6.79 -23.86 11.38
N LYS A 8 6.60 -25.20 11.36
CA LYS A 8 7.72 -26.15 11.43
C LYS A 8 8.65 -26.03 10.23
N VAL A 9 8.11 -25.90 9.02
CA VAL A 9 8.92 -25.70 7.81
C VAL A 9 9.68 -24.37 7.90
N TYR A 10 9.01 -23.32 8.32
CA TYR A 10 9.61 -22.00 8.49
C TYR A 10 10.77 -22.03 9.50
N LEU A 11 10.54 -22.52 10.71
CA LEU A 11 11.55 -22.55 11.78
C LEU A 11 12.78 -23.38 11.37
N LYS A 12 12.58 -24.49 10.64
CA LYS A 12 13.68 -25.29 10.11
C LYS A 12 14.48 -24.52 9.06
N ALA A 13 13.81 -23.83 8.14
CA ALA A 13 14.47 -23.02 7.12
C ALA A 13 15.24 -21.85 7.74
N LEU A 14 14.60 -21.14 8.68
CA LEU A 14 15.21 -20.03 9.40
C LEU A 14 16.45 -20.47 10.18
N GLN A 15 16.38 -21.59 10.92
CA GLN A 15 17.51 -22.14 11.65
C GLN A 15 18.69 -22.48 10.74
N ASN A 16 18.40 -23.05 9.55
CA ASN A 16 19.45 -23.37 8.59
C ASN A 16 20.15 -22.10 8.08
N GLN A 17 19.40 -21.05 7.79
CA GLN A 17 19.96 -19.76 7.38
C GLN A 17 20.79 -19.11 8.50
N TYR A 18 20.30 -19.14 9.74
CA TYR A 18 21.03 -18.64 10.89
C TYR A 18 22.37 -19.37 11.07
N LYS A 19 22.36 -20.71 11.04
CA LYS A 19 23.60 -21.53 11.14
C LYS A 19 24.58 -21.23 9.99
N ASN A 20 24.08 -21.06 8.78
CA ASN A 20 24.94 -20.75 7.63
C ASN A 20 25.55 -19.34 7.77
N ALA A 21 24.82 -18.37 8.22
CA ALA A 21 25.32 -17.01 8.46
C ALA A 21 26.40 -16.99 9.53
N MET A 22 26.19 -17.71 10.65
CA MET A 22 27.18 -17.83 11.73
C MET A 22 28.46 -18.52 11.26
N ASN A 23 28.36 -19.57 10.45
CA ASN A 23 29.52 -20.34 9.97
C ASN A 23 30.33 -19.60 8.90
N SER A 24 29.70 -18.73 8.11
CA SER A 24 30.35 -17.99 7.02
C SER A 24 31.11 -16.75 7.49
N GLY A 25 30.90 -16.29 8.71
CA GLY A 25 31.40 -15.00 9.21
C GLY A 25 30.90 -13.79 8.44
N GLN A 26 30.06 -14.01 7.45
CA GLN A 26 29.38 -12.97 6.69
C GLN A 26 28.01 -12.71 7.31
N TYR A 27 27.98 -11.82 8.27
CA TYR A 27 26.75 -11.42 8.93
C TYR A 27 25.95 -10.44 8.02
N THR A 28 25.28 -10.96 7.00
CA THR A 28 24.17 -10.27 6.32
C THR A 28 22.87 -10.76 6.94
N ALA A 29 22.72 -10.49 8.23
CA ALA A 29 21.66 -11.04 9.07
C ALA A 29 20.25 -10.71 8.53
N GLU A 30 20.09 -9.59 7.84
CA GLU A 30 18.79 -9.13 7.36
C GLU A 30 18.34 -9.85 6.07
N LEU A 31 19.24 -10.10 5.13
CA LEU A 31 18.87 -10.66 3.83
C LEU A 31 18.69 -12.19 3.87
N SER A 32 19.37 -12.88 4.79
CA SER A 32 19.42 -14.34 4.79
C SER A 32 18.10 -15.02 5.14
N TYR A 33 17.21 -14.38 5.92
CA TYR A 33 15.92 -14.97 6.31
C TYR A 33 14.74 -14.44 5.51
N ARG A 34 14.93 -13.48 4.59
CA ARG A 34 13.84 -12.96 3.74
C ARG A 34 13.13 -14.06 2.96
N MET A 35 13.87 -15.01 2.41
CA MET A 35 13.26 -16.12 1.66
C MET A 35 12.41 -17.07 2.52
N PRO A 36 12.86 -17.54 3.70
CA PRO A 36 12.01 -18.28 4.62
C PRO A 36 10.76 -17.50 5.06
N LEU A 37 10.90 -16.21 5.36
CA LEU A 37 9.81 -15.34 5.78
C LEU A 37 8.80 -15.16 4.65
N ASP A 38 9.22 -14.84 3.44
CA ASP A 38 8.37 -14.74 2.25
C ASP A 38 7.57 -16.03 2.00
N ALA A 39 8.22 -17.18 2.11
CA ALA A 39 7.55 -18.47 1.94
C ALA A 39 6.52 -18.75 3.04
N MET A 40 6.81 -18.37 4.29
CA MET A 40 5.89 -18.49 5.42
C MET A 40 4.66 -17.59 5.19
N GLU A 41 4.87 -16.32 4.87
CA GLU A 41 3.79 -15.36 4.66
C GLU A 41 2.84 -15.82 3.53
N LYS A 42 3.38 -16.27 2.40
CA LYS A 42 2.60 -16.84 1.29
C LYS A 42 1.80 -18.08 1.70
N ALA A 43 2.38 -18.92 2.55
CA ALA A 43 1.72 -20.12 3.05
C ALA A 43 0.61 -19.79 4.06
N LEU A 44 0.86 -18.85 4.99
CA LEU A 44 -0.14 -18.39 5.96
C LEU A 44 -1.29 -17.63 5.29
N ALA A 45 -1.00 -16.80 4.29
CA ALA A 45 -2.03 -16.12 3.50
C ALA A 45 -3.04 -17.11 2.92
N ARG A 46 -2.57 -18.21 2.31
CA ARG A 46 -3.42 -19.27 1.75
C ARG A 46 -4.14 -20.08 2.82
N GLU A 47 -3.49 -20.36 3.95
CA GLU A 47 -4.08 -21.13 5.04
C GLU A 47 -5.22 -20.37 5.71
N PHE A 48 -5.04 -19.06 5.95
CA PHE A 48 -6.01 -18.25 6.65
C PHE A 48 -7.14 -17.75 5.78
N ASN A 49 -6.89 -17.58 4.48
CA ASN A 49 -7.86 -17.06 3.50
C ASN A 49 -7.91 -17.96 2.25
N PRO A 50 -8.37 -19.22 2.36
CA PRO A 50 -8.31 -20.20 1.27
C PRO A 50 -9.14 -19.81 0.04
N ASN A 51 -10.09 -18.90 0.19
CA ASN A 51 -10.99 -18.44 -0.88
C ASN A 51 -10.59 -17.08 -1.47
N GLU A 52 -9.42 -16.55 -1.09
CA GLU A 52 -8.96 -15.26 -1.54
C GLU A 52 -7.61 -15.37 -2.25
N GLU A 53 -7.43 -14.57 -3.29
CA GLU A 53 -6.15 -14.44 -3.97
C GLU A 53 -5.31 -13.35 -3.30
N ILE A 54 -4.52 -13.77 -2.31
CA ILE A 54 -3.61 -12.86 -1.60
C ILE A 54 -2.24 -12.89 -2.27
N ASP A 55 -1.73 -11.70 -2.55
CA ASP A 55 -0.36 -11.50 -3.01
C ASP A 55 0.53 -10.98 -1.87
N VAL A 56 1.71 -11.54 -1.80
CA VAL A 56 2.79 -11.14 -0.89
C VAL A 56 3.92 -10.64 -1.77
N ILE A 57 4.02 -9.33 -1.91
CA ILE A 57 5.02 -8.68 -2.76
C ILE A 57 6.24 -8.34 -1.91
N LEU A 58 7.36 -8.98 -2.24
CA LEU A 58 8.67 -8.65 -1.69
C LEU A 58 9.18 -7.38 -2.40
N GLU A 59 9.71 -6.46 -1.61
CA GLU A 59 10.21 -5.18 -2.10
C GLU A 59 9.22 -4.46 -3.02
N PRO A 60 8.01 -4.13 -2.54
CA PRO A 60 7.06 -3.39 -3.35
C PRO A 60 7.68 -2.07 -3.80
N THR A 61 7.16 -1.49 -4.87
CA THR A 61 7.54 -0.15 -5.28
C THR A 61 7.40 0.83 -4.12
N THR A 62 8.19 1.89 -4.14
CA THR A 62 8.19 2.92 -3.10
C THR A 62 6.75 3.30 -2.71
N GLN A 63 6.47 3.33 -1.42
CA GLN A 63 5.16 3.73 -0.90
C GLN A 63 5.21 5.22 -0.56
N GLY A 64 5.49 6.03 -1.57
CA GLY A 64 5.66 7.46 -1.45
C GLY A 64 6.85 7.85 -0.56
N ARG A 65 6.83 9.07 -0.02
CA ARG A 65 7.85 9.58 0.95
C ARG A 65 7.92 8.74 2.23
N VAL A 66 6.98 7.83 2.42
CA VAL A 66 6.98 6.89 3.56
C VAL A 66 8.08 5.85 3.41
N GLY A 67 8.58 5.64 2.21
CA GLY A 67 9.65 4.69 1.94
C GLY A 67 9.10 3.35 1.45
N ARG A 68 9.94 2.34 1.49
CA ARG A 68 9.67 1.03 0.90
C ARG A 68 9.74 -0.04 1.99
N PRO A 69 8.58 -0.51 2.50
CA PRO A 69 8.58 -1.67 3.39
C PRO A 69 9.04 -2.92 2.64
N ASP A 70 9.60 -3.89 3.35
CA ASP A 70 10.13 -5.09 2.70
C ASP A 70 9.04 -5.94 2.04
N TRP A 71 7.83 -5.99 2.61
CA TRP A 71 6.69 -6.69 2.00
C TRP A 71 5.41 -5.87 2.07
N ARG A 72 4.63 -5.97 1.01
CA ARG A 72 3.22 -5.54 0.94
C ARG A 72 2.34 -6.77 0.76
N ILE A 73 1.32 -6.91 1.59
CA ILE A 73 0.34 -7.99 1.50
C ILE A 73 -1.01 -7.42 1.11
N HIS A 74 -1.56 -7.85 -0.01
CA HIS A 74 -2.84 -7.35 -0.52
C HIS A 74 -3.65 -8.44 -1.22
N ASN A 75 -4.95 -8.20 -1.33
CA ASN A 75 -5.85 -9.02 -2.14
C ASN A 75 -5.74 -8.61 -3.60
N LYS A 76 -5.45 -9.54 -4.51
CA LYS A 76 -5.29 -9.27 -5.96
C LYS A 76 -6.55 -8.76 -6.63
N GLN A 77 -7.71 -9.23 -6.19
CA GLN A 77 -8.98 -8.87 -6.82
C GLN A 77 -9.46 -7.50 -6.35
N THR A 78 -9.43 -7.27 -5.02
CA THR A 78 -10.00 -6.07 -4.41
C THR A 78 -8.99 -4.94 -4.24
N MET A 79 -7.70 -5.20 -4.44
CA MET A 79 -6.58 -4.31 -4.13
C MET A 79 -6.59 -3.79 -2.68
N GLY A 80 -7.32 -4.49 -1.81
CA GLY A 80 -7.34 -4.23 -0.38
C GLY A 80 -6.04 -4.67 0.27
N ILE A 81 -5.34 -3.74 0.95
CA ILE A 81 -4.08 -4.01 1.63
C ILE A 81 -4.36 -4.58 3.01
N TYR A 82 -3.84 -5.76 3.32
CA TYR A 82 -3.87 -6.36 4.66
C TYR A 82 -2.89 -5.66 5.60
N GLY A 83 -1.69 -5.38 5.11
CA GLY A 83 -0.65 -4.71 5.86
C GLY A 83 0.70 -4.76 5.18
N TYR A 84 1.69 -4.28 5.93
CA TYR A 84 3.10 -4.25 5.53
C TYR A 84 3.94 -5.03 6.53
N ILE A 85 5.08 -5.55 6.06
CA ILE A 85 6.06 -6.22 6.92
C ILE A 85 7.41 -5.60 6.65
N GLU A 86 8.17 -5.37 7.71
CA GLU A 86 9.53 -4.87 7.69
C GLU A 86 10.43 -5.87 8.41
N GLY A 87 11.45 -6.36 7.75
CA GLY A 87 12.43 -7.28 8.30
C GLY A 87 13.59 -6.57 8.97
N LYS A 88 14.13 -7.17 10.02
CA LYS A 88 15.34 -6.73 10.73
C LYS A 88 16.27 -7.91 10.97
N GLY A 89 17.53 -7.63 11.25
CA GLY A 89 18.50 -8.67 11.50
C GLY A 89 18.14 -9.58 12.66
N LEU A 90 18.20 -10.89 12.44
CA LEU A 90 17.97 -11.86 13.52
C LEU A 90 19.10 -11.78 14.56
N SER A 91 18.74 -11.60 15.81
CA SER A 91 19.64 -11.48 16.95
C SER A 91 19.25 -12.45 18.08
N GLU A 92 20.22 -12.83 18.90
CA GLU A 92 19.98 -13.56 20.15
C GLU A 92 19.40 -12.69 21.26
N GLU A 93 19.57 -11.36 21.13
CA GLU A 93 18.99 -10.39 22.04
C GLU A 93 17.49 -10.20 21.77
N GLU A 94 16.75 -9.82 22.81
CA GLU A 94 15.35 -9.43 22.68
C GLU A 94 15.19 -8.27 21.69
N PHE A 95 14.12 -8.32 20.89
CA PHE A 95 13.88 -7.32 19.86
C PHE A 95 13.51 -5.97 20.48
N ASP A 96 14.43 -5.00 20.43
CA ASP A 96 14.16 -3.64 20.89
C ASP A 96 13.46 -2.84 19.77
N THR A 97 12.27 -2.32 20.06
CA THR A 97 11.50 -1.49 19.12
C THR A 97 11.91 -0.03 19.10
N LYS A 98 12.63 0.45 20.12
CA LYS A 98 13.00 1.87 20.26
C LYS A 98 13.74 2.45 19.06
N PRO A 99 14.75 1.75 18.49
CA PRO A 99 15.45 2.26 17.31
C PRO A 99 14.55 2.44 16.08
N TYR A 100 13.40 1.75 16.04
CA TYR A 100 12.48 1.71 14.91
C TYR A 100 11.21 2.54 15.10
N THR A 101 11.07 3.27 16.22
CA THR A 101 9.85 4.05 16.53
C THR A 101 9.47 5.01 15.42
N ALA A 102 10.43 5.77 14.91
CA ALA A 102 10.19 6.72 13.81
C ALA A 102 9.76 6.02 12.51
N GLN A 103 10.32 4.83 12.22
CA GLN A 103 9.95 4.03 11.07
C GLN A 103 8.54 3.43 11.22
N ILE A 104 8.20 2.93 12.41
CA ILE A 104 6.87 2.45 12.76
C ILE A 104 5.84 3.56 12.55
N GLU A 105 6.05 4.72 13.15
CA GLU A 105 5.16 5.87 13.03
C GLU A 105 4.98 6.26 11.56
N LYS A 106 6.06 6.30 10.81
CA LYS A 106 6.06 6.62 9.39
C LYS A 106 5.24 5.61 8.57
N TYR A 107 5.44 4.31 8.75
CA TYR A 107 4.68 3.29 8.02
C TYR A 107 3.21 3.22 8.43
N LEU A 108 2.89 3.49 9.70
CA LEU A 108 1.49 3.56 10.16
C LEU A 108 0.70 4.71 9.52
N THR A 109 1.38 5.72 8.95
CA THR A 109 0.71 6.76 8.15
C THR A 109 0.09 6.20 6.86
N LEU A 110 0.47 5.01 6.42
CA LEU A 110 -0.16 4.28 5.32
C LEU A 110 -1.56 3.76 5.66
N GLY A 111 -2.00 3.91 6.91
CA GLY A 111 -3.37 3.56 7.36
C GLY A 111 -3.66 2.06 7.42
N HIS A 112 -2.62 1.22 7.36
CA HIS A 112 -2.71 -0.24 7.39
C HIS A 112 -1.92 -0.83 8.57
N LYS A 113 -2.13 -2.11 8.83
CA LYS A 113 -1.37 -2.86 9.83
C LYS A 113 0.09 -2.98 9.42
N LEU A 114 0.97 -3.04 10.41
CA LEU A 114 2.40 -3.21 10.21
C LEU A 114 2.93 -4.31 11.11
N ILE A 115 3.81 -5.15 10.59
CA ILE A 115 4.65 -6.05 11.38
C ILE A 115 6.10 -5.63 11.18
N ILE A 116 6.86 -5.57 12.27
CA ILE A 116 8.32 -5.52 12.23
C ILE A 116 8.84 -6.80 12.86
N THR A 117 9.82 -7.45 12.22
CA THR A 117 10.28 -8.76 12.68
C THR A 117 11.77 -8.99 12.42
N ASP A 118 12.41 -9.70 13.33
CA ASP A 118 13.73 -10.30 13.13
C ASP A 118 13.65 -11.76 12.64
N GLY A 119 12.45 -12.25 12.38
CA GLY A 119 12.18 -13.62 11.95
C GLY A 119 11.74 -14.54 13.09
N LEU A 120 12.09 -14.26 14.35
CA LEU A 120 11.61 -15.01 15.53
C LEU A 120 10.66 -14.20 16.39
N GLU A 121 10.92 -12.92 16.53
CA GLU A 121 10.05 -11.97 17.24
C GLU A 121 9.34 -11.07 16.24
N PHE A 122 8.05 -10.86 16.49
CA PHE A 122 7.15 -10.09 15.64
C PHE A 122 6.50 -9.00 16.47
N VAL A 123 6.68 -7.76 16.05
CA VAL A 123 6.06 -6.57 16.62
C VAL A 123 4.83 -6.24 15.80
N PHE A 124 3.68 -6.50 16.35
CA PHE A 124 2.39 -6.24 15.70
C PHE A 124 1.90 -4.83 16.01
N CYS A 125 1.80 -4.00 15.00
CA CYS A 125 1.22 -2.66 15.05
C CYS A 125 -0.12 -2.71 14.30
N MET A 126 -1.21 -3.01 15.01
CA MET A 126 -2.52 -3.28 14.40
C MET A 126 -3.27 -2.01 13.99
N SER A 127 -2.96 -0.87 14.61
CA SER A 127 -3.47 0.45 14.24
C SER A 127 -2.53 1.54 14.72
N LYS A 128 -2.70 2.76 14.18
CA LYS A 128 -1.90 3.92 14.58
C LYS A 128 -2.03 4.27 16.08
N ASN A 129 -3.17 3.92 16.69
CA ASN A 129 -3.50 4.29 18.08
C ASN A 129 -3.33 3.11 19.06
N SER A 130 -2.92 1.93 18.58
CA SER A 130 -2.67 0.77 19.45
C SER A 130 -1.18 0.69 19.76
N GLU A 131 -0.88 0.32 21.00
CA GLU A 131 0.51 0.01 21.36
C GLU A 131 1.00 -1.23 20.60
N PRO A 132 2.24 -1.22 20.13
CA PRO A 132 2.86 -2.38 19.51
C PRO A 132 2.89 -3.57 20.46
N THR A 133 2.58 -4.76 19.95
CA THR A 133 2.64 -6.00 20.75
C THR A 133 3.73 -6.89 20.22
N VAL A 134 4.71 -7.24 21.05
CA VAL A 134 5.80 -8.16 20.71
C VAL A 134 5.39 -9.59 21.02
N ILE A 135 5.54 -10.47 20.06
CA ILE A 135 5.25 -11.90 20.19
C ILE A 135 6.35 -12.72 19.52
N SER A 136 7.00 -13.57 20.28
CA SER A 136 7.97 -14.54 19.74
C SER A 136 7.27 -15.79 19.25
N ILE A 137 7.71 -16.37 18.13
CA ILE A 137 7.23 -17.68 17.65
C ILE A 137 7.65 -18.79 18.62
N ILE A 138 8.92 -18.78 19.00
CA ILE A 138 9.53 -19.57 20.05
C ILE A 138 10.37 -18.64 20.93
N GLU A 139 10.61 -19.02 22.16
CA GLU A 139 11.44 -18.23 23.07
C GLU A 139 12.90 -18.17 22.56
N LYS A 140 13.56 -17.02 22.65
CA LYS A 140 14.93 -16.82 22.14
C LYS A 140 15.98 -17.69 22.82
N ASP A 141 15.78 -18.08 24.07
CA ASP A 141 16.63 -19.05 24.76
C ASP A 141 16.70 -20.41 24.03
N LYS A 142 15.68 -20.72 23.21
CA LYS A 142 15.62 -21.93 22.37
C LYS A 142 16.48 -21.84 21.10
N MET A 143 17.07 -20.67 20.78
CA MET A 143 17.98 -20.54 19.63
C MET A 143 19.19 -21.44 19.71
N HIS A 144 19.63 -21.77 20.92
CA HIS A 144 20.75 -22.70 21.16
C HIS A 144 20.40 -24.21 21.00
N THR A 145 19.10 -24.49 20.76
CA THR A 145 18.65 -25.88 20.60
C THR A 145 19.04 -26.47 19.23
N LYS A 146 19.13 -27.80 19.14
CA LYS A 146 19.49 -28.47 17.90
C LYS A 146 18.43 -28.34 16.81
N ASP A 147 17.17 -28.23 17.19
CA ASP A 147 16.01 -28.21 16.28
C ASP A 147 14.94 -27.23 16.77
N TRP A 148 14.81 -26.09 16.08
CA TRP A 148 13.80 -25.10 16.38
C TRP A 148 12.40 -25.58 15.99
N SER A 149 12.29 -26.43 14.96
CA SER A 149 11.01 -26.97 14.49
C SER A 149 10.35 -27.94 15.48
N ALA A 150 11.11 -28.45 16.45
CA ALA A 150 10.62 -29.32 17.52
C ALA A 150 10.13 -28.52 18.76
N GLN A 151 10.33 -27.21 18.81
CA GLN A 151 9.93 -26.39 19.93
C GLN A 151 8.42 -26.16 19.93
N THR A 152 7.88 -25.87 21.10
CA THR A 152 6.48 -25.50 21.30
C THR A 152 6.26 -24.08 20.76
N LEU A 153 5.34 -23.94 19.82
CA LEU A 153 4.95 -22.64 19.27
C LEU A 153 4.17 -21.83 20.30
N ASN A 154 4.40 -20.53 20.31
CA ASN A 154 3.58 -19.59 21.09
C ASN A 154 2.16 -19.50 20.48
N PRO A 155 1.10 -19.89 21.22
CA PRO A 155 -0.25 -19.90 20.68
C PRO A 155 -0.77 -18.50 20.34
N ARG A 156 -0.25 -17.47 20.98
CA ARG A 156 -0.62 -16.08 20.67
C ARG A 156 -0.18 -15.66 19.28
N PHE A 157 0.90 -16.24 18.75
CA PHE A 157 1.39 -15.90 17.41
C PHE A 157 0.35 -16.21 16.32
N GLU A 158 -0.29 -17.38 16.37
CA GLU A 158 -1.36 -17.71 15.43
C GLU A 158 -2.51 -16.72 15.49
N VAL A 159 -2.95 -16.33 16.69
CA VAL A 159 -4.05 -15.40 16.90
C VAL A 159 -3.75 -14.04 16.24
N TYR A 160 -2.55 -13.51 16.46
CA TYR A 160 -2.15 -12.22 15.88
C TYR A 160 -1.93 -12.27 14.39
N MET A 161 -1.37 -13.36 13.87
CA MET A 161 -1.24 -13.55 12.42
C MET A 161 -2.60 -13.66 11.73
N ARG A 162 -3.57 -14.38 12.32
CA ARG A 162 -4.94 -14.43 11.81
C ARG A 162 -5.60 -13.04 11.80
N GLU A 163 -5.41 -12.26 12.83
CA GLU A 163 -5.93 -10.88 12.87
C GLU A 163 -5.21 -9.98 11.84
N PHE A 164 -3.91 -10.18 11.62
CA PHE A 164 -3.18 -9.47 10.58
C PHE A 164 -3.73 -9.79 9.19
N PHE A 165 -3.98 -11.06 8.89
CA PHE A 165 -4.54 -11.53 7.63
C PHE A 165 -6.07 -11.40 7.52
N LYS A 166 -6.74 -10.76 8.47
CA LYS A 166 -8.17 -10.51 8.39
C LYS A 166 -8.47 -9.51 7.27
N ASN A 167 -9.36 -9.93 6.35
CA ASN A 167 -9.64 -9.19 5.14
C ASN A 167 -10.13 -7.75 5.42
N PRO A 168 -9.42 -6.72 4.99
CA PRO A 168 -9.83 -5.34 5.18
C PRO A 168 -11.03 -4.95 4.29
N SER A 169 -11.18 -5.62 3.12
CA SER A 169 -12.24 -5.31 2.16
C SER A 169 -13.58 -5.96 2.51
N ALA A 170 -13.58 -6.99 3.38
CA ALA A 170 -14.82 -7.60 3.87
C ALA A 170 -15.53 -6.72 4.92
N GLN A 171 -14.86 -5.70 5.44
CA GLN A 171 -15.45 -4.77 6.40
C GLN A 171 -16.23 -3.70 5.65
N GLN A 172 -17.48 -3.51 6.07
CA GLN A 172 -18.23 -2.34 5.67
C GLN A 172 -17.48 -1.10 6.14
N MET A 173 -17.30 -0.12 5.25
CA MET A 173 -16.59 1.12 5.54
C MET A 173 -17.55 2.28 5.66
N ASN A 174 -17.30 3.16 6.63
CA ASN A 174 -17.91 4.47 6.63
C ASN A 174 -17.14 5.42 5.68
N GLU A 175 -17.75 6.52 5.35
CA GLU A 175 -17.18 7.50 4.42
C GLU A 175 -15.83 8.05 4.90
N ALA A 176 -15.70 8.34 6.18
CA ALA A 176 -14.45 8.87 6.73
C ALA A 176 -13.27 7.91 6.56
N LYS A 177 -13.50 6.59 6.73
CA LYS A 177 -12.46 5.57 6.52
C LYS A 177 -12.14 5.39 5.04
N LEU A 178 -13.16 5.41 4.18
CA LEU A 178 -12.94 5.36 2.72
C LEU A 178 -12.07 6.53 2.27
N VAL A 179 -12.44 7.75 2.66
CA VAL A 179 -11.70 8.97 2.30
C VAL A 179 -10.28 8.95 2.84
N GLU A 180 -10.05 8.46 4.07
CA GLU A 180 -8.71 8.27 4.63
C GLU A 180 -7.86 7.35 3.75
N LEU A 181 -8.39 6.20 3.32
CA LEU A 181 -7.67 5.26 2.49
C LEU A 181 -7.40 5.78 1.06
N VAL A 182 -8.32 6.56 0.50
CA VAL A 182 -8.10 7.24 -0.78
C VAL A 182 -7.04 8.33 -0.62
N ALA A 183 -7.07 9.12 0.45
CA ALA A 183 -6.07 10.16 0.72
C ALA A 183 -4.63 9.58 0.85
N VAL A 184 -4.49 8.38 1.45
CA VAL A 184 -3.19 7.67 1.47
C VAL A 184 -2.73 7.33 0.05
N ARG A 185 -3.60 6.78 -0.78
CA ARG A 185 -3.28 6.46 -2.18
C ARG A 185 -2.95 7.69 -3.00
N THR A 186 -3.60 8.81 -2.68
CA THR A 186 -3.31 10.11 -3.32
C THR A 186 -1.88 10.56 -3.03
N ARG A 187 -1.42 10.45 -1.78
CA ARG A 187 -0.03 10.77 -1.44
C ARG A 187 0.97 9.91 -2.18
N MET A 188 0.69 8.60 -2.29
CA MET A 188 1.53 7.69 -3.07
C MET A 188 1.59 8.09 -4.55
N LEU A 189 0.43 8.41 -5.14
CA LEU A 189 0.36 8.88 -6.53
C LEU A 189 1.12 10.20 -6.73
N ALA A 190 1.03 11.12 -5.76
CA ALA A 190 1.77 12.39 -5.81
C ALA A 190 3.29 12.16 -5.85
N ASP A 191 3.79 11.22 -5.06
CA ASP A 191 5.21 10.90 -5.04
C ASP A 191 5.66 10.20 -6.34
N ASP A 192 4.83 9.30 -6.90
CA ASP A 192 5.10 8.66 -8.20
C ASP A 192 5.12 9.72 -9.34
N ILE A 193 4.18 10.69 -9.32
CA ILE A 193 4.17 11.81 -10.28
C ILE A 193 5.40 12.72 -10.10
N LEU A 194 5.79 13.00 -8.87
CA LEU A 194 6.95 13.84 -8.56
C LEU A 194 8.24 13.22 -9.08
N GLU A 195 8.39 11.91 -8.92
CA GLU A 195 9.55 11.17 -9.44
C GLU A 195 9.64 11.35 -10.95
N LEU A 196 8.57 11.08 -11.71
CA LEU A 196 8.55 11.24 -13.16
C LEU A 196 8.68 12.70 -13.63
N ALA A 197 8.06 13.64 -12.91
CA ALA A 197 8.10 15.06 -13.27
C ALA A 197 9.51 15.69 -13.15
N ASN A 198 10.41 15.04 -12.42
CA ASN A 198 11.79 15.45 -12.24
C ASN A 198 12.77 14.79 -13.20
N ILE A 199 12.34 13.76 -13.95
CA ILE A 199 13.20 13.10 -14.95
C ILE A 199 13.31 13.99 -16.18
N PRO A 200 14.52 14.32 -16.67
CA PRO A 200 14.69 14.93 -17.98
C PRO A 200 14.16 14.01 -19.09
N VAL A 201 13.53 14.57 -20.12
CA VAL A 201 12.93 13.78 -21.21
C VAL A 201 13.97 12.89 -21.91
N GLU A 202 15.22 13.33 -21.92
CA GLU A 202 16.36 12.65 -22.54
C GLU A 202 16.81 11.42 -21.74
N GLU A 203 16.47 11.36 -20.44
CA GLU A 203 16.82 10.27 -19.51
C GLU A 203 15.73 9.21 -19.40
N ALA A 204 14.62 9.38 -20.13
CA ALA A 204 13.55 8.40 -20.16
C ALA A 204 14.04 7.02 -20.62
N MET A 205 13.69 5.97 -19.87
CA MET A 205 14.16 4.59 -20.14
C MET A 205 13.54 3.99 -21.40
N ASN A 206 12.37 4.48 -21.82
CA ASN A 206 11.66 4.01 -23.01
C ASN A 206 10.69 5.08 -23.56
N ASP A 207 10.12 4.84 -24.73
CA ASP A 207 9.25 5.82 -25.41
C ASP A 207 7.98 6.13 -24.63
N ASN A 208 7.41 5.15 -23.94
CA ASN A 208 6.19 5.35 -23.15
C ASN A 208 6.44 6.24 -21.92
N GLU A 209 7.56 6.02 -21.23
CA GLU A 209 7.97 6.88 -20.12
C GLU A 209 8.21 8.30 -20.61
N ARG A 210 8.88 8.44 -21.77
CA ARG A 210 9.09 9.74 -22.43
C ARG A 210 7.78 10.47 -22.68
N GLU A 211 6.77 9.79 -23.22
CA GLU A 211 5.46 10.39 -23.48
C GLU A 211 4.76 10.84 -22.22
N VAL A 212 4.79 10.03 -21.13
CA VAL A 212 4.23 10.43 -19.84
C VAL A 212 4.94 11.65 -19.27
N ILE A 213 6.26 11.67 -19.30
CA ILE A 213 7.05 12.84 -18.87
C ILE A 213 6.67 14.09 -19.66
N ILE A 214 6.54 13.98 -21.00
CA ILE A 214 6.12 15.09 -21.86
C ILE A 214 4.71 15.57 -21.48
N LEU A 215 3.75 14.65 -21.26
CA LEU A 215 2.40 15.01 -20.85
C LEU A 215 2.39 15.73 -19.50
N LEU A 216 3.12 15.23 -18.51
CA LEU A 216 3.24 15.87 -17.20
C LEU A 216 3.86 17.27 -17.30
N GLN A 217 4.89 17.45 -18.14
CA GLN A 217 5.49 18.76 -18.37
C GLN A 217 4.55 19.73 -19.10
N GLN A 218 3.76 19.23 -20.07
CA GLN A 218 2.74 20.04 -20.74
C GLN A 218 1.63 20.45 -19.77
N MET A 219 1.13 19.53 -18.97
CA MET A 219 0.13 19.83 -17.94
C MET A 219 0.66 20.87 -16.95
N ARG A 220 1.90 20.71 -16.47
CA ARG A 220 2.52 21.68 -15.58
C ARG A 220 2.56 23.08 -16.20
N LYS A 221 2.87 23.20 -17.49
CA LYS A 221 2.85 24.49 -18.20
C LYS A 221 1.45 25.06 -18.31
N LEU A 222 0.44 24.22 -18.56
CA LEU A 222 -0.96 24.66 -18.70
C LEU A 222 -1.54 25.13 -17.35
N VAL A 223 -1.33 24.36 -16.30
CA VAL A 223 -1.87 24.65 -14.96
C VAL A 223 -1.22 25.91 -14.36
N TYR A 224 0.06 26.16 -14.66
CA TYR A 224 0.84 27.25 -14.05
C TYR A 224 1.26 28.34 -15.03
N ASN A 225 0.45 28.57 -16.05
CA ASN A 225 0.76 29.57 -17.08
C ASN A 225 0.74 31.03 -16.57
N HIS A 226 0.45 31.26 -15.29
CA HIS A 226 0.45 32.57 -14.66
C HIS A 226 1.44 32.66 -13.49
N ASN A 227 2.16 33.71 -13.46
CA ASN A 227 3.13 34.36 -12.58
C ASN A 227 3.29 33.94 -11.10
N ASP A 228 2.63 32.90 -10.62
CA ASP A 228 2.78 32.44 -9.24
C ASP A 228 3.94 31.44 -9.09
N LEU A 229 5.09 31.98 -8.72
CA LEU A 229 6.35 31.22 -8.55
C LEU A 229 6.25 30.09 -7.51
N LYS A 230 5.32 30.20 -6.55
CA LYS A 230 5.15 29.17 -5.50
C LYS A 230 4.51 27.88 -6.04
N LEU A 231 3.68 27.99 -7.05
CA LEU A 231 3.00 26.84 -7.68
C LEU A 231 3.85 26.13 -8.75
N ARG A 232 5.06 26.63 -9.04
CA ARG A 232 5.92 26.11 -10.11
C ARG A 232 6.83 24.95 -9.69
N THR A 233 6.87 24.62 -8.41
CA THR A 233 7.69 23.51 -7.94
C THR A 233 7.05 22.18 -8.33
N ALA A 234 7.88 21.18 -8.64
CA ALA A 234 7.40 19.89 -9.11
C ALA A 234 6.55 19.16 -8.05
N ASP A 235 6.89 19.34 -6.77
CA ASP A 235 6.16 18.77 -5.64
C ASP A 235 4.73 19.32 -5.52
N VAL A 236 4.53 20.63 -5.63
CA VAL A 236 3.21 21.24 -5.60
C VAL A 236 2.36 20.80 -6.82
N PHE A 237 2.99 20.71 -7.99
CA PHE A 237 2.33 20.20 -9.19
C PHE A 237 1.91 18.73 -9.02
N ALA A 238 2.80 17.89 -8.52
CA ALA A 238 2.52 16.47 -8.30
C ALA A 238 1.37 16.27 -7.29
N ASP A 239 1.43 17.00 -6.18
CA ASP A 239 0.39 17.03 -5.15
C ASP A 239 -0.97 17.41 -5.74
N PHE A 240 -1.03 18.53 -6.46
CA PHE A 240 -2.28 19.01 -7.08
C PHE A 240 -2.83 18.01 -8.11
N THR A 241 -1.96 17.49 -8.97
CA THR A 241 -2.36 16.51 -10.00
C THR A 241 -2.94 15.24 -9.38
N ALA A 242 -2.26 14.69 -8.38
CA ALA A 242 -2.73 13.51 -7.67
C ALA A 242 -4.06 13.74 -6.94
N GLN A 243 -4.23 14.91 -6.30
CA GLN A 243 -5.48 15.28 -5.63
C GLN A 243 -6.64 15.34 -6.62
N VAL A 244 -6.46 15.98 -7.77
CA VAL A 244 -7.50 16.07 -8.79
C VAL A 244 -7.88 14.68 -9.30
N ILE A 245 -6.91 13.86 -9.69
CA ILE A 245 -7.15 12.52 -10.22
C ILE A 245 -7.92 11.67 -9.19
N MET A 246 -7.39 11.56 -7.98
CA MET A 246 -7.96 10.66 -6.98
C MET A 246 -9.28 11.16 -6.41
N PHE A 247 -9.48 12.47 -6.33
CA PHE A 247 -10.78 13.04 -5.95
C PHE A 247 -11.82 12.78 -7.02
N CYS A 248 -11.50 12.89 -8.31
CA CYS A 248 -12.40 12.51 -9.39
C CYS A 248 -12.86 11.06 -9.30
N LEU A 249 -11.93 10.12 -8.99
CA LEU A 249 -12.27 8.71 -8.79
C LEU A 249 -13.19 8.51 -7.57
N LEU A 250 -12.86 9.16 -6.46
CA LEU A 250 -13.68 9.12 -5.25
C LEU A 250 -15.08 9.67 -5.49
N TYR A 251 -15.17 10.82 -6.16
CA TYR A 251 -16.43 11.48 -6.50
C TYR A 251 -17.27 10.58 -7.42
N ALA A 252 -16.68 10.04 -8.49
CA ALA A 252 -17.37 9.13 -9.39
C ALA A 252 -17.93 7.91 -8.63
N HIS A 253 -17.16 7.32 -7.74
CA HIS A 253 -17.63 6.22 -6.89
C HIS A 253 -18.81 6.65 -6.01
N ARG A 254 -18.75 7.82 -5.38
CA ARG A 254 -19.76 8.28 -4.43
C ARG A 254 -21.06 8.72 -5.09
N VAL A 255 -21.00 9.24 -6.32
CA VAL A 255 -22.17 9.82 -7.03
C VAL A 255 -22.80 8.80 -7.98
N LEU A 256 -21.99 7.97 -8.64
CA LEU A 256 -22.48 7.12 -9.73
C LEU A 256 -22.70 5.66 -9.32
N CYS A 257 -21.98 5.19 -8.29
CA CYS A 257 -22.07 3.79 -7.89
C CYS A 257 -23.15 3.60 -6.82
N LEU A 258 -24.03 2.61 -7.04
CA LEU A 258 -25.08 2.22 -6.11
C LEU A 258 -24.59 1.07 -5.19
N PRO A 259 -25.18 0.90 -3.99
CA PRO A 259 -24.83 -0.20 -3.10
C PRO A 259 -25.01 -1.60 -3.74
N GLU A 260 -26.03 -1.73 -4.57
CA GLU A 260 -26.39 -2.95 -5.28
C GLU A 260 -25.54 -3.23 -6.53
N ASP A 261 -24.81 -2.24 -7.03
CA ASP A 261 -23.93 -2.43 -8.18
C ASP A 261 -22.87 -3.50 -7.90
N THR A 262 -22.66 -4.37 -8.84
CA THR A 262 -21.53 -5.31 -8.82
C THR A 262 -20.21 -4.58 -8.96
N PRO A 263 -19.09 -5.16 -8.50
CA PRO A 263 -17.78 -4.55 -8.68
C PRO A 263 -17.48 -4.15 -10.14
N ALA A 264 -17.86 -5.00 -11.10
CA ALA A 264 -17.67 -4.72 -12.52
C ALA A 264 -18.51 -3.52 -13.02
N GLU A 265 -19.73 -3.36 -12.50
CA GLU A 265 -20.58 -2.20 -12.83
C GLU A 265 -20.03 -0.93 -12.22
N LYS A 266 -19.56 -0.96 -10.97
CA LYS A 266 -18.91 0.19 -10.34
C LYS A 266 -17.66 0.61 -11.10
N GLU A 267 -16.80 -0.35 -11.44
CA GLU A 267 -15.60 -0.09 -12.23
C GLU A 267 -15.96 0.57 -13.57
N ARG A 268 -16.94 0.01 -14.30
CA ARG A 268 -17.39 0.59 -15.57
C ARG A 268 -17.92 2.02 -15.42
N LYS A 269 -18.69 2.32 -14.35
CA LYS A 269 -19.23 3.66 -14.08
C LYS A 269 -18.13 4.66 -13.78
N ILE A 270 -17.14 4.29 -12.94
CA ILE A 270 -15.99 5.15 -12.63
C ILE A 270 -15.20 5.46 -13.90
N ILE A 271 -15.01 4.45 -14.75
CA ILE A 271 -14.30 4.60 -16.02
C ILE A 271 -15.06 5.49 -17.01
N ALA A 272 -16.38 5.28 -17.13
CA ALA A 272 -17.22 6.09 -17.99
C ALA A 272 -17.18 7.55 -17.59
N TYR A 273 -17.20 7.86 -16.28
CA TYR A 273 -17.06 9.22 -15.79
C TYR A 273 -15.76 9.90 -16.26
N ILE A 274 -14.64 9.17 -16.20
CA ILE A 274 -13.37 9.70 -16.69
C ILE A 274 -13.45 9.99 -18.20
N ARG A 275 -14.12 9.14 -18.98
CA ARG A 275 -14.18 9.25 -20.45
C ARG A 275 -15.17 10.29 -20.95
N GLU A 276 -16.31 10.38 -20.31
CA GLU A 276 -17.47 11.12 -20.81
C GLU A 276 -17.71 12.42 -20.03
N ASP A 277 -17.88 12.32 -18.72
CA ASP A 277 -18.30 13.47 -17.90
C ASP A 277 -17.20 14.52 -17.69
N LEU A 278 -15.94 14.09 -17.55
CA LEU A 278 -14.81 15.02 -17.46
C LEU A 278 -14.53 15.75 -18.79
N SER A 279 -15.22 15.37 -19.87
CA SER A 279 -15.02 16.00 -21.18
C SER A 279 -15.71 17.38 -21.30
N GLU A 280 -16.69 17.68 -20.48
CA GLU A 280 -17.50 18.88 -20.58
C GLU A 280 -16.82 20.14 -20.01
N GLY A 281 -15.70 19.96 -19.26
CA GLY A 281 -14.95 21.09 -18.68
C GLY A 281 -13.57 21.23 -19.29
N GLU A 282 -13.29 22.30 -20.04
CA GLU A 282 -11.96 22.58 -20.62
C GLU A 282 -10.84 22.55 -19.56
N ALA A 283 -11.12 22.98 -18.34
CA ALA A 283 -10.16 23.03 -17.25
C ALA A 283 -9.66 21.64 -16.79
N LEU A 284 -10.48 20.59 -16.92
CA LEU A 284 -10.15 19.23 -16.52
C LEU A 284 -9.60 18.36 -17.67
N THR A 285 -9.67 18.86 -18.89
CA THR A 285 -9.20 18.14 -20.10
C THR A 285 -7.76 17.60 -19.99
N PRO A 286 -6.77 18.35 -19.46
CA PRO A 286 -5.41 17.85 -19.32
C PRO A 286 -5.33 16.64 -18.39
N PHE A 287 -6.04 16.67 -17.27
CA PHE A 287 -6.08 15.56 -16.30
C PHE A 287 -6.75 14.33 -16.90
N ARG A 288 -7.87 14.53 -17.60
CA ARG A 288 -8.55 13.46 -18.32
C ARG A 288 -7.63 12.81 -19.35
N ASN A 289 -6.95 13.61 -20.16
CA ASN A 289 -6.03 13.09 -21.19
C ASN A 289 -4.89 12.29 -20.57
N LEU A 290 -4.32 12.75 -19.47
CA LEU A 290 -3.33 11.98 -18.72
C LEU A 290 -3.92 10.66 -18.22
N MET A 291 -5.08 10.66 -17.58
CA MET A 291 -5.73 9.46 -17.05
C MET A 291 -6.06 8.46 -18.15
N LEU A 292 -6.57 8.92 -19.29
CA LEU A 292 -6.87 8.07 -20.46
C LEU A 292 -5.59 7.50 -21.07
N TYR A 293 -4.58 8.32 -21.25
CA TYR A 293 -3.29 7.86 -21.75
C TYR A 293 -2.68 6.77 -20.85
N LEU A 294 -2.58 7.03 -19.58
CA LEU A 294 -2.05 6.10 -18.58
C LEU A 294 -2.80 4.77 -18.62
N ARG A 295 -4.11 4.82 -18.80
CA ARG A 295 -4.96 3.64 -18.81
C ARG A 295 -4.89 2.84 -20.11
N ASP A 296 -4.90 3.51 -21.26
CA ASP A 296 -4.85 2.86 -22.56
C ASP A 296 -3.47 2.20 -22.81
N HIS A 297 -2.46 2.58 -22.03
CA HIS A 297 -1.11 2.00 -22.05
C HIS A 297 -0.80 1.21 -20.77
N SER A 298 -1.82 0.60 -20.16
CA SER A 298 -1.71 -0.17 -18.89
C SER A 298 -0.78 -1.38 -18.95
N ASP A 299 -0.49 -1.90 -20.14
CA ASP A 299 0.49 -2.98 -20.35
C ASP A 299 1.94 -2.54 -20.11
N ASN A 300 2.16 -1.26 -20.00
CA ASN A 300 3.46 -0.69 -19.69
C ASN A 300 3.52 -0.47 -18.17
N ASN A 301 4.39 -1.15 -17.48
CA ASN A 301 4.63 -1.19 -16.04
C ASN A 301 4.88 0.18 -15.35
N PHE A 302 4.10 1.22 -15.69
CA PHE A 302 4.20 2.50 -15.03
C PHE A 302 3.52 2.48 -13.67
N PHE A 303 4.24 2.91 -12.65
CA PHE A 303 3.73 3.01 -11.27
C PHE A 303 2.43 3.83 -11.18
N ILE A 304 2.33 4.92 -11.96
CA ILE A 304 1.14 5.79 -11.98
C ILE A 304 -0.10 5.01 -12.46
N ASN A 305 0.02 4.21 -13.53
CA ASN A 305 -1.08 3.39 -14.05
C ASN A 305 -1.56 2.41 -12.98
N GLN A 306 -0.61 1.71 -12.38
CA GLN A 306 -0.92 0.76 -11.32
C GLN A 306 -1.65 1.42 -10.15
N ARG A 307 -1.26 2.65 -9.74
CA ARG A 307 -1.93 3.39 -8.67
C ARG A 307 -3.36 3.74 -9.01
N ILE A 308 -3.60 4.21 -10.23
CA ILE A 308 -4.95 4.57 -10.69
C ILE A 308 -5.82 3.31 -10.77
N ASP A 309 -5.35 2.24 -11.39
CA ASP A 309 -6.07 0.98 -11.52
C ASP A 309 -6.30 0.30 -10.16
N GLU A 310 -5.30 0.30 -9.28
CA GLU A 310 -5.44 -0.16 -7.89
C GLU A 310 -6.53 0.62 -7.15
N CYS A 311 -6.62 1.94 -7.36
CA CYS A 311 -7.65 2.76 -6.74
C CYS A 311 -9.04 2.47 -7.32
N ILE A 312 -9.18 2.36 -8.64
CA ILE A 312 -10.45 2.02 -9.29
C ILE A 312 -10.95 0.66 -8.81
N LYS A 313 -10.09 -0.36 -8.81
CA LYS A 313 -10.43 -1.69 -8.29
C LYS A 313 -10.79 -1.63 -6.80
N PHE A 314 -9.99 -0.98 -5.98
CA PHE A 314 -10.29 -0.80 -4.56
C PHE A 314 -11.68 -0.18 -4.36
N LEU A 315 -11.98 0.93 -5.03
CA LEU A 315 -13.29 1.60 -4.95
C LEU A 315 -14.43 0.69 -5.42
N SER A 316 -14.24 -0.08 -6.48
CA SER A 316 -15.28 -0.96 -7.02
C SER A 316 -15.72 -2.05 -6.05
N PHE A 317 -14.82 -2.56 -5.20
CA PHE A 317 -15.12 -3.62 -4.22
C PHE A 317 -15.60 -3.11 -2.86
N ILE A 318 -15.53 -1.80 -2.61
CA ILE A 318 -15.95 -1.22 -1.31
C ILE A 318 -17.45 -1.39 -1.09
N LYS A 319 -17.79 -1.84 0.13
CA LYS A 319 -19.15 -1.84 0.66
C LYS A 319 -19.28 -0.74 1.71
N MET A 320 -20.16 0.22 1.45
CA MET A 320 -20.40 1.32 2.39
C MET A 320 -21.39 0.91 3.46
N THR A 321 -21.14 1.34 4.71
CA THR A 321 -22.09 1.15 5.83
C THR A 321 -23.25 2.13 5.78
N ASP A 322 -22.99 3.34 5.28
CA ASP A 322 -23.94 4.42 5.32
C ASP A 322 -24.72 4.46 4.02
N GLN A 323 -26.04 4.29 4.14
CA GLN A 323 -26.99 4.45 3.00
C GLN A 323 -27.17 5.91 2.57
N GLN A 324 -26.39 6.85 3.10
CA GLN A 324 -26.44 8.28 2.74
C GLN A 324 -25.83 8.55 1.35
N LEU A 325 -26.23 7.72 0.37
CA LEU A 325 -25.84 7.86 -1.04
C LEU A 325 -26.68 8.88 -1.80
N VAL A 326 -27.65 9.51 -1.15
CA VAL A 326 -28.51 10.50 -1.80
C VAL A 326 -27.81 11.85 -1.77
N ASN A 327 -27.08 12.18 -2.83
CA ASN A 327 -26.35 13.42 -3.06
C ASN A 327 -25.33 13.77 -1.94
N PRO A 328 -24.14 13.17 -1.95
CA PRO A 328 -23.07 13.68 -1.12
C PRO A 328 -22.82 15.14 -1.55
N ASP A 329 -22.86 16.06 -0.59
CA ASP A 329 -22.47 17.43 -0.87
C ASP A 329 -21.00 17.41 -1.32
N TYR A 330 -20.77 17.86 -2.57
CA TYR A 330 -19.43 17.91 -3.16
C TYR A 330 -18.43 18.63 -2.25
N HIS A 331 -18.87 19.74 -1.63
CA HIS A 331 -18.02 20.51 -0.71
C HIS A 331 -17.66 19.71 0.53
N GLN A 332 -18.61 19.04 1.15
CA GLN A 332 -18.35 18.22 2.34
C GLN A 332 -17.40 17.06 2.03
N LEU A 333 -17.59 16.38 0.90
CA LEU A 333 -16.70 15.31 0.47
C LEU A 333 -15.29 15.83 0.18
N PHE A 334 -15.19 16.98 -0.48
CA PHE A 334 -13.90 17.61 -0.79
C PHE A 334 -13.18 18.07 0.49
N GLU A 335 -13.89 18.75 1.40
CA GLU A 335 -13.33 19.17 2.68
C GLU A 335 -12.86 17.98 3.52
N LEU A 336 -13.67 16.91 3.57
CA LEU A 336 -13.31 15.68 4.25
C LEU A 336 -12.04 15.05 3.63
N PHE A 337 -12.00 14.97 2.30
CA PHE A 337 -10.82 14.46 1.57
C PHE A 337 -9.59 15.31 1.88
N MET A 338 -9.67 16.61 1.78
CA MET A 338 -8.56 17.51 2.05
C MET A 338 -8.10 17.43 3.50
N SER A 339 -9.02 17.29 4.47
CA SER A 339 -8.68 17.12 5.88
C SER A 339 -7.88 15.83 6.16
N LYS A 340 -8.14 14.76 5.40
CA LYS A 340 -7.42 13.48 5.51
C LYS A 340 -6.12 13.47 4.71
N TYR A 341 -6.11 14.14 3.57
CA TYR A 341 -4.93 14.26 2.75
C TYR A 341 -3.84 15.08 3.44
N ASP A 342 -4.21 16.19 4.05
CA ASP A 342 -3.31 17.28 4.42
C ASP A 342 -3.04 17.41 5.93
N ALA A 343 -3.43 16.44 6.74
CA ALA A 343 -3.28 16.53 8.19
C ALA A 343 -1.84 16.87 8.68
N LYS A 344 -0.82 16.83 7.81
CA LYS A 344 0.58 17.22 8.13
C LYS A 344 1.38 17.84 6.98
N SER A 345 0.84 18.02 5.79
CA SER A 345 1.62 18.47 4.63
C SER A 345 1.46 19.96 4.30
N ARG A 346 0.62 20.67 5.02
CA ARG A 346 0.36 22.11 4.84
C ARG A 346 1.23 23.04 5.67
N PHE A 347 2.22 22.50 6.36
CA PHE A 347 3.10 23.34 7.18
C PHE A 347 4.55 23.15 6.86
#